data_972adfec3bf48e6e4e5681a23504a70c
#
_entry.id   972adfec3bf48e6e4e5681a23504a70c
#
_cell.length_a   1.000
_cell.length_b   1.000
_cell.length_c   1.000
_cell.angle_alpha   90.00
_cell.angle_beta   90.00
_cell.angle_gamma   90.00
#
_symmetry.space_group_name_H-M   'P 1'
#
loop_
_entity.id
_entity.type
_entity.pdbx_description
1 polymer ?
#
loop_
_entity_poly.entity_id
_entity_poly.type
_entity_poly.pdbx_seq_one_letter_code
_entity_poly.pdbx_strand_id
1 'polypeptide(L)'
;MRREQPKRKPEKELEVFGADRKKKKSPELELLWGEETPLFEMLEKQGREERGRERPAGRQPGGQTEDIRVLPQKRRQTGDRARAAARRRKRRRQQRIRLAACIFLAVICVAGLAAGIWRAAVFFQDRFGGAMAAMNQEEKLIRNNHSEKPVLVQDFLTPNEFSRPQEVLPEVTELFVHYTANPGTSAEQNRSYFENLGITGETSASSHFVIGYDGTIIQCLPLTEIGYAVKEHNYNSVSIECCYLDEDGKFTDETYDALISLLGWLMREYDLGLSDVKRHYDAGGKPCPLYYTEHPEAWEQLKEDLKEYILK
;
A
#
# COMPACT_ATOMS: atom_id res chain seq x y z
N MET A 1 -49.66 -57.93 11.66
CA MET A 1 -49.05 -57.03 10.63
C MET A 1 -47.67 -56.62 11.11
N ARG A 2 -46.64 -57.20 10.54
CA ARG A 2 -45.22 -56.83 10.83
C ARG A 2 -44.85 -55.66 9.96
N ARG A 3 -44.38 -54.56 10.56
CA ARG A 3 -43.80 -53.40 9.82
C ARG A 3 -42.32 -53.73 9.54
N GLU A 4 -41.97 -53.79 8.23
CA GLU A 4 -40.60 -53.94 7.77
C GLU A 4 -39.82 -52.62 7.98
N GLN A 5 -38.59 -52.74 8.52
CA GLN A 5 -37.66 -51.62 8.63
C GLN A 5 -36.88 -51.45 7.32
N PRO A 6 -36.57 -50.22 6.90
CA PRO A 6 -35.78 -50.00 5.70
C PRO A 6 -34.30 -50.31 5.92
N LYS A 7 -33.69 -50.99 4.93
CA LYS A 7 -32.29 -51.43 4.89
C LYS A 7 -31.35 -50.23 4.80
N ARG A 8 -30.34 -50.17 5.68
CA ARG A 8 -29.21 -49.24 5.63
C ARG A 8 -28.35 -49.53 4.38
N LYS A 9 -27.95 -48.44 3.66
CA LYS A 9 -26.94 -48.48 2.61
C LYS A 9 -25.53 -48.49 3.23
N PRO A 10 -24.53 -49.11 2.56
CA PRO A 10 -23.20 -49.23 3.13
C PRO A 10 -22.43 -47.90 3.05
N GLU A 11 -21.68 -47.61 4.09
CA GLU A 11 -20.69 -46.54 4.21
C GLU A 11 -19.60 -46.70 3.13
N LYS A 12 -19.32 -45.62 2.42
CA LYS A 12 -18.12 -45.51 1.60
C LYS A 12 -16.97 -44.99 2.48
N GLU A 13 -15.95 -45.80 2.63
CA GLU A 13 -14.66 -45.44 3.21
C GLU A 13 -14.09 -44.22 2.50
N LEU A 14 -13.75 -43.16 3.27
CA LEU A 14 -12.94 -42.04 2.80
C LEU A 14 -11.46 -42.42 2.94
N GLU A 15 -10.80 -42.63 1.83
CA GLU A 15 -9.34 -42.72 1.79
C GLU A 15 -8.69 -41.40 2.20
N VAL A 16 -7.88 -41.46 3.23
CA VAL A 16 -7.03 -40.38 3.72
C VAL A 16 -5.80 -40.29 2.82
N PHE A 17 -5.79 -39.32 1.90
CA PHE A 17 -4.56 -38.96 1.17
C PHE A 17 -3.70 -38.01 2.02
N GLY A 18 -2.72 -38.59 2.71
CA GLY A 18 -1.58 -37.89 3.26
C GLY A 18 -0.62 -37.49 2.12
N ALA A 19 -0.52 -36.23 1.81
CA ALA A 19 0.50 -35.69 0.89
C ALA A 19 1.48 -34.81 1.65
N ASP A 20 2.62 -35.43 1.96
CA ASP A 20 3.86 -34.79 2.38
C ASP A 20 4.34 -33.81 1.28
N ARG A 21 4.16 -32.49 1.45
CA ARG A 21 4.71 -31.47 0.56
C ARG A 21 5.93 -30.82 1.18
N LYS A 22 7.09 -31.37 0.89
CA LYS A 22 8.38 -30.68 1.00
C LYS A 22 8.31 -29.34 0.26
N LYS A 23 8.46 -28.25 1.00
CA LYS A 23 8.61 -26.90 0.47
C LYS A 23 9.90 -26.82 -0.36
N LYS A 24 9.78 -26.75 -1.68
CA LYS A 24 10.85 -26.27 -2.55
C LYS A 24 10.91 -24.75 -2.45
N LYS A 25 12.01 -24.25 -1.91
CA LYS A 25 12.37 -22.82 -1.98
C LYS A 25 12.72 -22.48 -3.44
N SER A 26 12.08 -21.48 -4.00
CA SER A 26 12.43 -20.88 -5.29
C SER A 26 13.68 -19.99 -5.12
N PRO A 27 14.65 -20.01 -6.08
CA PRO A 27 15.96 -19.35 -5.96
C PRO A 27 15.99 -17.95 -6.61
N GLU A 28 15.01 -17.09 -6.36
CA GLU A 28 14.95 -15.76 -7.03
C GLU A 28 14.88 -14.54 -6.12
N LEU A 29 15.26 -14.66 -4.84
CA LEU A 29 15.23 -13.53 -3.90
C LEU A 29 16.55 -13.29 -3.15
N GLU A 30 17.68 -13.74 -3.71
CA GLU A 30 19.01 -13.54 -3.11
C GLU A 30 19.93 -12.59 -3.91
N LEU A 31 19.40 -11.73 -4.78
CA LEU A 31 20.19 -10.87 -5.67
C LEU A 31 19.94 -9.36 -5.49
N LEU A 32 19.62 -8.90 -4.28
CA LEU A 32 19.41 -7.46 -4.04
C LEU A 32 20.18 -6.88 -2.84
N TRP A 33 21.09 -7.62 -2.21
CA TRP A 33 22.03 -7.07 -1.20
C TRP A 33 23.43 -7.62 -1.48
N GLY A 34 23.99 -7.25 -2.64
CA GLY A 34 25.39 -7.49 -3.01
C GLY A 34 26.26 -6.34 -2.53
N GLU A 35 27.15 -6.68 -1.63
CA GLU A 35 28.50 -6.17 -1.37
C GLU A 35 28.81 -4.71 -1.74
N GLU A 36 29.16 -3.97 -0.71
CA GLU A 36 29.83 -2.65 -0.78
C GLU A 36 31.07 -2.74 -1.67
N THR A 37 31.04 -2.11 -2.83
CA THR A 37 32.22 -1.96 -3.69
C THR A 37 33.16 -0.94 -3.06
N PRO A 38 34.49 -1.24 -2.98
CA PRO A 38 35.46 -0.40 -2.28
C PRO A 38 35.87 0.79 -3.15
N LEU A 39 35.02 1.77 -3.28
CA LEU A 39 35.39 3.06 -3.89
C LEU A 39 36.33 3.86 -2.99
N PHE A 40 36.39 3.52 -1.70
CA PHE A 40 37.24 4.20 -0.73
C PHE A 40 38.71 3.76 -0.82
N GLU A 41 38.99 2.52 -1.21
CA GLU A 41 40.37 2.04 -1.37
C GLU A 41 41.11 2.57 -2.62
N MET A 42 40.37 2.94 -3.68
CA MET A 42 40.98 3.51 -4.88
C MET A 42 41.49 4.96 -4.69
N LEU A 43 40.88 5.71 -3.78
CA LEU A 43 41.30 7.10 -3.53
C LEU A 43 42.51 7.19 -2.58
N GLU A 44 42.76 6.19 -1.75
CA GLU A 44 43.94 6.16 -0.86
C GLU A 44 45.24 5.73 -1.56
N LYS A 45 45.13 4.93 -2.63
CA LYS A 45 46.32 4.50 -3.43
C LYS A 45 46.88 5.60 -4.32
N GLN A 46 46.09 6.56 -4.79
CA GLN A 46 46.58 7.69 -5.60
C GLN A 46 47.26 8.78 -4.78
N GLY A 47 47.04 8.87 -3.47
CA GLY A 47 47.68 9.85 -2.59
C GLY A 47 49.05 9.46 -2.04
N ARG A 48 49.52 8.23 -2.26
CA ARG A 48 50.78 7.73 -1.73
C ARG A 48 51.94 7.73 -2.74
N GLU A 49 51.70 7.85 -4.03
CA GLU A 49 52.77 7.84 -5.05
C GLU A 49 53.44 9.19 -5.33
N GLU A 50 52.90 10.31 -4.83
CA GLU A 50 53.47 11.64 -5.07
C GLU A 50 54.43 12.14 -3.98
N ARG A 51 54.77 11.38 -2.94
CA ARG A 51 55.66 11.79 -1.83
C ARG A 51 56.99 11.08 -1.76
N GLY A 52 57.52 10.59 -2.86
CA GLY A 52 58.80 9.87 -2.88
C GLY A 52 59.73 10.26 -4.01
N ARG A 53 60.06 11.54 -4.18
CA ARG A 53 61.25 11.91 -4.99
C ARG A 53 62.13 12.83 -4.19
N GLU A 54 63.09 12.22 -3.52
CA GLU A 54 64.24 12.85 -2.88
C GLU A 54 65.14 13.52 -3.91
N ARG A 55 65.65 14.70 -3.52
CA ARG A 55 66.73 15.41 -4.25
C ARG A 55 68.07 14.83 -3.88
N PRO A 56 68.97 14.57 -4.80
CA PRO A 56 70.35 14.33 -4.43
C PRO A 56 71.13 15.65 -4.22
N ALA A 57 71.90 15.66 -3.15
CA ALA A 57 72.81 16.70 -2.77
C ALA A 57 74.15 16.58 -3.53
N GLY A 58 74.79 17.71 -3.74
CA GLY A 58 76.19 17.81 -3.71
C GLY A 58 76.94 18.03 -5.02
N ARG A 59 77.57 19.18 -5.15
CA ARG A 59 79.00 19.41 -5.22
C ARG A 59 79.31 20.83 -5.59
N GLN A 60 80.05 21.49 -4.71
CA GLN A 60 80.91 22.60 -5.12
C GLN A 60 82.13 22.06 -5.83
N PRO A 61 82.78 22.79 -6.70
CA PRO A 61 84.06 23.34 -6.40
C PRO A 61 84.32 24.79 -6.87
N GLY A 62 85.28 25.37 -6.22
CA GLY A 62 85.76 26.67 -6.21
C GLY A 62 86.59 27.14 -7.39
N GLY A 63 86.81 28.43 -7.34
CA GLY A 63 88.02 29.13 -7.75
C GLY A 63 87.99 29.69 -9.16
N GLN A 64 87.81 30.92 -9.33
CA GLN A 64 88.92 31.89 -9.75
C GLN A 64 88.28 33.21 -10.20
N THR A 65 88.85 34.27 -9.69
CA THR A 65 88.57 35.66 -9.96
C THR A 65 89.10 36.05 -11.34
N GLU A 66 88.27 36.66 -12.17
CA GLU A 66 88.71 37.58 -13.21
C GLU A 66 87.81 38.80 -13.26
N ASP A 67 88.47 39.98 -13.14
CA ASP A 67 87.95 41.31 -13.23
C ASP A 67 87.39 41.59 -14.62
N ILE A 68 86.09 41.80 -14.73
CA ILE A 68 85.46 42.36 -15.98
C ILE A 68 84.68 43.62 -15.62
N ARG A 69 85.18 44.75 -16.16
CA ARG A 69 84.59 46.06 -16.08
C ARG A 69 83.13 46.08 -16.46
N VAL A 70 82.30 46.49 -15.56
CA VAL A 70 80.83 46.65 -15.76
C VAL A 70 80.54 47.98 -16.42
N LEU A 71 79.98 47.91 -17.65
CA LEU A 71 79.36 49.06 -18.33
C LEU A 71 77.90 49.15 -17.88
N PRO A 72 77.29 50.34 -17.81
CA PRO A 72 75.98 50.54 -17.13
C PRO A 72 74.78 49.98 -17.89
N GLN A 73 74.08 49.07 -17.23
CA GLN A 73 72.90 48.32 -17.70
C GLN A 73 71.57 49.09 -17.59
N LYS A 74 71.53 50.40 -17.92
CA LYS A 74 70.22 51.14 -17.78
C LYS A 74 69.19 50.87 -18.89
N ARG A 75 69.56 50.35 -20.05
CA ARG A 75 68.66 50.17 -21.20
C ARG A 75 67.96 48.80 -21.29
N ARG A 76 68.41 47.76 -20.59
CA ARG A 76 67.76 46.45 -20.61
C ARG A 76 66.57 46.33 -19.64
N GLN A 77 66.54 47.05 -18.54
CA GLN A 77 65.49 46.96 -17.50
C GLN A 77 64.10 47.43 -17.90
N THR A 78 63.97 48.35 -18.87
CA THR A 78 62.62 48.83 -19.31
C THR A 78 61.93 47.82 -20.21
N GLY A 79 62.65 47.08 -21.05
CA GLY A 79 62.06 46.02 -21.89
C GLY A 79 61.57 44.83 -21.11
N ASP A 80 62.32 44.44 -20.08
CA ASP A 80 61.95 43.28 -19.24
C ASP A 80 60.74 43.58 -18.33
N ARG A 81 60.59 44.79 -17.81
CA ARG A 81 59.39 45.26 -17.09
C ARG A 81 58.18 45.26 -17.97
N ALA A 82 58.27 45.74 -19.23
CA ALA A 82 57.17 45.73 -20.20
C ALA A 82 56.73 44.31 -20.57
N ARG A 83 57.69 43.43 -20.82
CA ARG A 83 57.45 41.98 -21.09
C ARG A 83 56.80 41.27 -19.88
N ALA A 84 57.25 41.54 -18.65
CA ALA A 84 56.64 41.01 -17.42
C ALA A 84 55.22 41.55 -17.23
N ALA A 85 54.96 42.84 -17.49
CA ALA A 85 53.63 43.40 -17.41
C ALA A 85 52.68 42.78 -18.47
N ALA A 86 53.16 42.59 -19.71
CA ALA A 86 52.38 41.90 -20.74
C ALA A 86 52.05 40.44 -20.40
N ARG A 87 52.99 39.69 -19.80
CA ARG A 87 52.79 38.31 -19.28
C ARG A 87 51.77 38.29 -18.15
N ARG A 88 51.81 39.26 -17.22
CA ARG A 88 50.81 39.41 -16.14
C ARG A 88 49.41 39.73 -16.68
N ARG A 89 49.28 40.62 -17.69
CA ARG A 89 47.98 40.90 -18.33
C ARG A 89 47.43 39.68 -19.06
N LYS A 90 48.28 38.90 -19.76
CA LYS A 90 47.87 37.67 -20.45
C LYS A 90 47.38 36.61 -19.43
N ARG A 91 48.13 36.43 -18.31
CA ARG A 91 47.71 35.51 -17.24
C ARG A 91 46.39 35.91 -16.58
N ARG A 92 46.20 37.21 -16.26
CA ARG A 92 44.94 37.72 -15.70
C ARG A 92 43.76 37.53 -16.69
N ARG A 93 44.00 37.75 -17.99
CA ARG A 93 42.97 37.50 -19.01
C ARG A 93 42.61 36.03 -19.10
N GLN A 94 43.61 35.15 -19.09
CA GLN A 94 43.36 33.69 -19.07
C GLN A 94 42.65 33.22 -17.79
N GLN A 95 42.98 33.78 -16.64
CA GLN A 95 42.29 33.47 -15.38
C GLN A 95 40.81 33.92 -15.43
N ARG A 96 40.52 35.12 -15.96
CA ARG A 96 39.16 35.59 -16.12
C ARG A 96 38.34 34.72 -17.09
N ILE A 97 38.96 34.28 -18.18
CA ILE A 97 38.30 33.37 -19.15
C ILE A 97 38.01 32.03 -18.50
N ARG A 98 38.96 31.46 -17.74
CA ARG A 98 38.76 30.20 -17.01
C ARG A 98 37.67 30.34 -15.96
N LEU A 99 37.67 31.41 -15.19
CA LEU A 99 36.64 31.68 -14.20
C LEU A 99 35.27 31.83 -14.84
N ALA A 100 35.15 32.57 -15.92
CA ALA A 100 33.91 32.71 -16.69
C ALA A 100 33.41 31.37 -17.25
N ALA A 101 34.32 30.52 -17.75
CA ALA A 101 33.99 29.18 -18.21
C ALA A 101 33.50 28.27 -17.06
N CYS A 102 34.16 28.33 -15.88
CA CYS A 102 33.72 27.58 -14.70
C CYS A 102 32.32 28.02 -14.21
N ILE A 103 32.09 29.34 -14.19
CA ILE A 103 30.75 29.88 -13.81
C ILE A 103 29.70 29.43 -14.83
N PHE A 104 29.98 29.50 -16.11
CA PHE A 104 29.08 29.07 -17.17
C PHE A 104 28.73 27.58 -17.06
N LEU A 105 29.75 26.72 -16.81
CA LEU A 105 29.52 25.29 -16.57
C LEU A 105 28.69 25.04 -15.30
N ALA A 106 28.97 25.77 -14.22
CA ALA A 106 28.19 25.68 -13.00
C ALA A 106 26.70 26.04 -13.22
N VAL A 107 26.45 27.12 -13.99
CA VAL A 107 25.06 27.51 -14.34
C VAL A 107 24.37 26.43 -15.17
N ILE A 108 25.06 25.82 -16.15
CA ILE A 108 24.49 24.72 -16.94
C ILE A 108 24.19 23.51 -16.04
N CYS A 109 25.09 23.16 -15.13
CA CYS A 109 24.85 22.05 -14.19
C CYS A 109 23.63 22.31 -13.30
N VAL A 110 23.50 23.53 -12.75
CA VAL A 110 22.34 23.91 -11.92
C VAL A 110 21.06 23.89 -12.73
N ALA A 111 21.06 24.42 -13.95
CA ALA A 111 19.92 24.39 -14.85
C ALA A 111 19.52 22.95 -15.23
N GLY A 112 20.50 22.08 -15.49
CA GLY A 112 20.29 20.67 -15.77
C GLY A 112 19.68 19.92 -14.59
N LEU A 113 20.17 20.17 -13.37
CA LEU A 113 19.61 19.60 -12.14
C LEU A 113 18.18 20.10 -11.92
N ALA A 114 17.92 21.39 -12.08
CA ALA A 114 16.56 21.95 -11.92
C ALA A 114 15.59 21.36 -12.95
N ALA A 115 16.00 21.20 -14.20
CA ALA A 115 15.20 20.56 -15.25
C ALA A 115 14.95 19.07 -14.95
N GLY A 116 15.95 18.37 -14.39
CA GLY A 116 15.83 16.97 -13.94
C GLY A 116 14.81 16.83 -12.81
N ILE A 117 14.89 17.69 -11.79
CA ILE A 117 13.94 17.71 -10.66
C ILE A 117 12.54 18.02 -11.16
N TRP A 118 12.39 19.01 -12.04
CA TRP A 118 11.09 19.36 -12.60
C TRP A 118 10.46 18.21 -13.41
N ARG A 119 11.26 17.55 -14.27
CA ARG A 119 10.79 16.36 -15.01
C ARG A 119 10.38 15.22 -14.09
N ALA A 120 11.15 14.96 -13.04
CA ALA A 120 10.82 13.95 -12.05
C ALA A 120 9.52 14.30 -11.30
N ALA A 121 9.31 15.58 -10.94
CA ALA A 121 8.09 16.04 -10.30
C ALA A 121 6.87 15.90 -11.22
N VAL A 122 6.98 16.27 -12.49
CA VAL A 122 5.91 16.09 -13.50
C VAL A 122 5.59 14.60 -13.68
N PHE A 123 6.62 13.76 -13.85
CA PHE A 123 6.44 12.32 -13.96
C PHE A 123 5.72 11.71 -12.73
N PHE A 124 6.13 12.15 -11.53
CA PHE A 124 5.49 11.71 -10.29
C PHE A 124 4.03 12.18 -10.22
N GLN A 125 3.76 13.44 -10.56
CA GLN A 125 2.41 13.99 -10.61
C GLN A 125 1.51 13.22 -11.60
N ASP A 126 2.00 12.95 -12.81
CA ASP A 126 1.25 12.21 -13.84
C ASP A 126 1.00 10.76 -13.43
N ARG A 127 1.97 10.14 -12.73
CA ARG A 127 1.88 8.73 -12.36
C ARG A 127 1.09 8.50 -11.08
N PHE A 128 1.21 9.38 -10.10
CA PHE A 128 0.68 9.20 -8.74
C PHE A 128 -0.31 10.28 -8.30
N GLY A 129 -0.46 11.36 -9.04
CA GLY A 129 -1.31 12.49 -8.66
C GLY A 129 -2.77 12.09 -8.47
N GLY A 130 -3.28 11.19 -9.32
CA GLY A 130 -4.63 10.66 -9.20
C GLY A 130 -4.83 9.83 -7.93
N ALA A 131 -3.88 8.95 -7.62
CA ALA A 131 -3.93 8.12 -6.41
C ALA A 131 -3.85 8.98 -5.13
N MET A 132 -2.99 9.98 -5.10
CA MET A 132 -2.90 10.91 -3.96
C MET A 132 -4.17 11.74 -3.80
N ALA A 133 -4.79 12.16 -4.91
CA ALA A 133 -6.07 12.88 -4.86
C ALA A 133 -7.20 11.99 -4.32
N ALA A 134 -7.24 10.72 -4.73
CA ALA A 134 -8.20 9.74 -4.23
C ALA A 134 -8.00 9.48 -2.72
N MET A 135 -6.76 9.29 -2.26
CA MET A 135 -6.46 9.13 -0.83
C MET A 135 -6.90 10.35 0.00
N ASN A 136 -6.63 11.57 -0.48
CA ASN A 136 -7.07 12.79 0.20
C ASN A 136 -8.61 12.91 0.24
N GLN A 137 -9.30 12.42 -0.79
CA GLN A 137 -10.75 12.42 -0.84
C GLN A 137 -11.35 11.41 0.15
N GLU A 138 -10.74 10.22 0.26
CA GLU A 138 -11.14 9.19 1.21
C GLU A 138 -10.90 9.62 2.66
N GLU A 139 -9.73 10.20 2.97
CA GLU A 139 -9.44 10.78 4.29
C GLU A 139 -10.44 11.88 4.66
N LYS A 140 -10.86 12.72 3.70
CA LYS A 140 -11.87 13.74 3.91
C LYS A 140 -13.25 13.11 4.18
N LEU A 141 -13.58 12.02 3.50
CA LEU A 141 -14.81 11.28 3.73
C LEU A 141 -14.87 10.72 5.15
N ILE A 142 -13.81 10.05 5.58
CA ILE A 142 -13.69 9.50 6.95
C ILE A 142 -13.89 10.60 8.00
N ARG A 143 -13.19 11.72 7.87
CA ARG A 143 -13.26 12.84 8.83
C ARG A 143 -14.63 13.51 8.90
N ASN A 144 -15.40 13.50 7.80
CA ASN A 144 -16.71 14.14 7.73
C ASN A 144 -17.87 13.15 7.88
N ASN A 145 -17.60 11.90 8.19
CA ASN A 145 -18.63 10.92 8.42
C ASN A 145 -19.31 11.14 9.78
N HIS A 146 -20.55 11.62 9.74
CA HIS A 146 -21.41 11.84 10.91
C HIS A 146 -22.60 10.88 10.95
N SER A 147 -22.56 9.77 10.19
CA SER A 147 -23.64 8.80 10.11
C SER A 147 -24.03 8.30 11.50
N GLU A 148 -25.30 8.34 11.81
CA GLU A 148 -25.82 7.84 13.07
C GLU A 148 -26.01 6.33 13.07
N LYS A 149 -26.00 5.71 14.26
CA LYS A 149 -26.29 4.30 14.40
C LYS A 149 -27.76 4.06 13.99
N PRO A 150 -28.04 3.17 13.02
CA PRO A 150 -29.39 2.86 12.64
C PRO A 150 -30.13 2.13 13.76
N VAL A 151 -31.46 2.15 13.68
CA VAL A 151 -32.29 1.30 14.55
C VAL A 151 -32.01 -0.15 14.19
N LEU A 152 -31.66 -0.96 15.18
CA LEU A 152 -31.40 -2.38 15.00
C LEU A 152 -31.95 -3.20 16.16
N VAL A 153 -32.27 -4.44 15.91
CA VAL A 153 -32.67 -5.44 16.90
C VAL A 153 -31.45 -6.22 17.34
N GLN A 154 -31.09 -6.15 18.61
CA GLN A 154 -30.02 -7.01 19.16
C GLN A 154 -30.62 -8.36 19.53
N ASP A 155 -30.29 -9.39 18.75
CA ASP A 155 -30.67 -10.80 19.01
C ASP A 155 -29.44 -11.68 18.80
N PHE A 156 -28.54 -11.65 19.81
CA PHE A 156 -27.29 -12.38 19.74
C PHE A 156 -27.51 -13.88 19.74
N LEU A 157 -26.71 -14.57 18.91
CA LEU A 157 -26.67 -16.03 18.89
C LEU A 157 -26.23 -16.59 20.25
N THR A 158 -26.76 -17.76 20.61
CA THR A 158 -26.28 -18.52 21.76
C THR A 158 -24.82 -18.92 21.52
N PRO A 159 -23.91 -18.73 22.51
CA PRO A 159 -22.52 -19.17 22.36
C PRO A 159 -22.39 -20.67 22.02
N ASN A 160 -21.68 -20.96 20.94
CA ASN A 160 -21.40 -22.33 20.47
C ASN A 160 -20.21 -22.30 19.49
N GLU A 161 -19.59 -23.44 19.24
CA GLU A 161 -18.40 -23.55 18.36
C GLU A 161 -18.67 -23.38 16.85
N PHE A 162 -19.93 -23.43 16.40
CA PHE A 162 -20.28 -23.42 14.97
C PHE A 162 -20.74 -22.07 14.43
N SER A 163 -21.32 -21.22 15.27
CA SER A 163 -21.83 -19.90 14.82
C SER A 163 -21.44 -18.73 15.73
N ARG A 164 -21.13 -18.97 17.01
CA ARG A 164 -20.65 -17.95 17.95
C ARG A 164 -19.60 -18.51 18.89
N PRO A 165 -18.33 -18.63 18.45
CA PRO A 165 -17.26 -19.22 19.26
C PRO A 165 -16.80 -18.33 20.41
N GLN A 166 -17.25 -17.08 20.50
CA GLN A 166 -16.82 -16.08 21.45
C GLN A 166 -15.31 -15.75 21.35
N GLU A 167 -14.72 -15.97 20.18
CA GLU A 167 -13.36 -15.52 19.90
C GLU A 167 -13.33 -14.00 19.72
N VAL A 168 -12.28 -13.36 20.22
CA VAL A 168 -12.14 -11.90 20.14
C VAL A 168 -11.86 -11.46 18.72
N LEU A 169 -12.60 -10.45 18.26
CA LEU A 169 -12.29 -9.68 17.04
C LEU A 169 -11.25 -8.61 17.40
N PRO A 170 -9.98 -8.77 17.02
CA PRO A 170 -8.91 -7.90 17.50
C PRO A 170 -8.96 -6.49 16.92
N GLU A 171 -9.40 -6.36 15.68
CA GLU A 171 -9.56 -5.08 14.96
C GLU A 171 -10.60 -5.22 13.85
N VAL A 172 -11.12 -4.11 13.36
CA VAL A 172 -11.99 -4.08 12.19
C VAL A 172 -11.35 -3.14 11.16
N THR A 173 -10.94 -3.71 10.04
CA THR A 173 -10.33 -3.00 8.91
C THR A 173 -11.12 -3.18 7.62
N GLU A 174 -12.15 -4.04 7.63
CA GLU A 174 -12.97 -4.36 6.45
C GLU A 174 -14.43 -4.61 6.83
N LEU A 175 -15.34 -4.23 5.94
CA LEU A 175 -16.76 -4.56 6.02
C LEU A 175 -17.14 -5.43 4.83
N PHE A 176 -17.67 -6.63 5.07
CA PHE A 176 -18.05 -7.54 4.00
C PHE A 176 -19.55 -7.60 3.84
N VAL A 177 -20.02 -7.30 2.62
CA VAL A 177 -21.41 -7.44 2.20
C VAL A 177 -21.62 -8.80 1.54
N HIS A 178 -22.65 -9.50 2.01
CA HIS A 178 -23.09 -10.79 1.52
C HIS A 178 -24.57 -10.73 1.11
N TYR A 179 -25.03 -11.77 0.47
CA TYR A 179 -26.44 -12.08 0.31
C TYR A 179 -26.70 -13.47 0.90
N THR A 180 -27.90 -13.69 1.44
CA THR A 180 -28.24 -14.92 2.17
C THR A 180 -28.29 -16.18 1.30
N ALA A 181 -28.20 -16.05 -0.02
CA ALA A 181 -28.35 -17.14 -1.00
C ALA A 181 -29.63 -17.98 -0.80
N ASN A 182 -30.67 -17.38 -0.26
CA ASN A 182 -31.94 -18.01 0.10
C ASN A 182 -33.10 -17.01 -0.12
N PRO A 183 -33.59 -16.88 -1.37
CA PRO A 183 -34.57 -15.86 -1.73
C PRO A 183 -35.87 -16.00 -0.93
N GLY A 184 -36.47 -14.88 -0.56
CA GLY A 184 -37.76 -14.80 0.14
C GLY A 184 -37.70 -15.15 1.64
N THR A 185 -36.52 -15.37 2.23
CA THR A 185 -36.37 -15.60 3.67
C THR A 185 -36.13 -14.29 4.42
N SER A 186 -36.73 -14.16 5.60
CA SER A 186 -36.60 -12.98 6.46
C SER A 186 -35.29 -12.95 7.24
N ALA A 187 -34.99 -11.81 7.87
CA ALA A 187 -33.83 -11.68 8.77
C ALA A 187 -33.87 -12.67 9.94
N GLU A 188 -35.04 -12.85 10.55
CA GLU A 188 -35.25 -13.78 11.68
C GLU A 188 -35.04 -15.24 11.26
N GLN A 189 -35.46 -15.61 10.05
CA GLN A 189 -35.25 -16.96 9.53
C GLN A 189 -33.76 -17.23 9.29
N ASN A 190 -33.03 -16.29 8.74
CA ASN A 190 -31.58 -16.43 8.53
C ASN A 190 -30.80 -16.38 9.86
N ARG A 191 -31.19 -15.54 10.81
CA ARG A 191 -30.66 -15.56 12.16
C ARG A 191 -30.91 -16.92 12.84
N SER A 192 -32.12 -17.48 12.68
CA SER A 192 -32.48 -18.79 13.21
C SER A 192 -31.69 -19.92 12.55
N TYR A 193 -31.33 -19.81 11.28
CA TYR A 193 -30.41 -20.73 10.63
C TYR A 193 -29.05 -20.76 11.35
N PHE A 194 -28.45 -19.61 11.63
CA PHE A 194 -27.19 -19.55 12.39
C PHE A 194 -27.30 -20.13 13.81
N GLU A 195 -28.42 -19.90 14.51
CA GLU A 195 -28.69 -20.50 15.81
C GLU A 195 -28.72 -22.03 15.73
N ASN A 196 -29.40 -22.58 14.70
CA ASN A 196 -29.52 -24.02 14.50
C ASN A 196 -28.19 -24.69 14.18
N LEU A 197 -27.22 -24.00 13.60
CA LEU A 197 -25.87 -24.56 13.40
C LEU A 197 -25.20 -24.95 14.72
N GLY A 198 -25.44 -24.19 15.80
CA GLY A 198 -24.99 -24.56 17.15
C GLY A 198 -25.61 -25.85 17.68
N ILE A 199 -26.78 -26.28 17.15
CA ILE A 199 -27.47 -27.52 17.50
C ILE A 199 -27.05 -28.69 16.62
N THR A 200 -27.00 -28.43 15.27
CA THR A 200 -26.78 -29.50 14.28
C THR A 200 -25.29 -29.79 14.06
N GLY A 201 -24.42 -28.79 14.19
CA GLY A 201 -23.00 -28.91 13.95
C GLY A 201 -22.64 -29.26 12.49
N GLU A 202 -23.53 -29.03 11.55
CA GLU A 202 -23.35 -29.46 10.13
C GLU A 202 -22.31 -28.63 9.38
N THR A 203 -22.13 -27.37 9.78
CA THR A 203 -21.13 -26.43 9.21
C THR A 203 -20.91 -25.27 10.16
N SER A 204 -19.86 -24.49 9.94
CA SER A 204 -19.62 -23.24 10.66
C SER A 204 -19.95 -22.06 9.77
N ALA A 205 -20.92 -21.23 10.19
CA ALA A 205 -21.28 -19.99 9.52
C ALA A 205 -21.97 -19.02 10.49
N SER A 206 -21.69 -17.74 10.34
CA SER A 206 -22.41 -16.64 11.01
C SER A 206 -22.06 -15.31 10.41
N SER A 207 -22.86 -14.29 10.74
CA SER A 207 -22.65 -12.91 10.35
C SER A 207 -22.92 -11.99 11.54
N HIS A 208 -22.31 -10.82 11.57
CA HIS A 208 -22.57 -9.83 12.63
C HIS A 208 -23.98 -9.23 12.49
N PHE A 209 -24.40 -9.02 11.27
CA PHE A 209 -25.72 -8.47 10.96
C PHE A 209 -26.43 -9.27 9.88
N VAL A 210 -27.74 -9.34 10.00
CA VAL A 210 -28.63 -9.77 8.93
C VAL A 210 -29.62 -8.64 8.67
N ILE A 211 -29.75 -8.22 7.41
CA ILE A 211 -30.72 -7.21 6.96
C ILE A 211 -31.86 -7.92 6.24
N GLY A 212 -33.08 -7.73 6.73
CA GLY A 212 -34.29 -8.27 6.12
C GLY A 212 -34.64 -7.59 4.80
N TYR A 213 -35.44 -8.26 3.97
CA TYR A 213 -35.98 -7.66 2.74
C TYR A 213 -36.98 -6.50 3.02
N ASP A 214 -37.37 -6.32 4.28
CA ASP A 214 -38.20 -5.22 4.80
C ASP A 214 -37.36 -4.11 5.48
N GLY A 215 -36.02 -4.20 5.40
CA GLY A 215 -35.08 -3.25 6.02
C GLY A 215 -34.82 -3.47 7.51
N THR A 216 -35.40 -4.50 8.13
CA THR A 216 -35.09 -4.85 9.54
C THR A 216 -33.64 -5.26 9.68
N ILE A 217 -32.89 -4.63 10.60
CA ILE A 217 -31.49 -4.99 10.90
C ILE A 217 -31.45 -5.79 12.18
N ILE A 218 -30.98 -7.03 12.11
CA ILE A 218 -30.73 -7.89 13.30
C ILE A 218 -29.24 -7.97 13.53
N GLN A 219 -28.77 -7.61 14.73
CA GLN A 219 -27.41 -7.84 15.17
C GLN A 219 -27.31 -9.20 15.84
N CYS A 220 -26.62 -10.14 15.16
CA CYS A 220 -26.48 -11.54 15.60
C CYS A 220 -25.24 -11.79 16.47
N LEU A 221 -24.20 -10.96 16.34
CA LEU A 221 -22.94 -11.08 17.10
C LEU A 221 -22.55 -9.73 17.70
N PRO A 222 -21.94 -9.71 18.90
CA PRO A 222 -21.22 -8.54 19.37
C PRO A 222 -20.09 -8.13 18.41
N LEU A 223 -19.86 -6.84 18.23
CA LEU A 223 -18.78 -6.32 17.39
C LEU A 223 -17.36 -6.56 17.96
N THR A 224 -17.26 -7.17 19.13
CA THR A 224 -16.03 -7.59 19.78
C THR A 224 -15.70 -9.06 19.57
N GLU A 225 -16.58 -9.80 18.88
CA GLU A 225 -16.42 -11.22 18.60
C GLU A 225 -16.34 -11.46 17.09
N ILE A 226 -15.59 -12.51 16.65
CA ILE A 226 -15.52 -12.87 15.23
C ILE A 226 -16.82 -13.52 14.76
N GLY A 227 -17.10 -13.42 13.45
CA GLY A 227 -18.11 -14.20 12.76
C GLY A 227 -17.48 -15.16 11.75
N TYR A 228 -18.11 -16.27 11.44
CA TYR A 228 -17.63 -17.24 10.45
C TYR A 228 -18.22 -16.94 9.07
N ALA A 229 -17.68 -15.93 8.37
CA ALA A 229 -18.19 -15.47 7.07
C ALA A 229 -17.16 -15.49 5.94
N VAL A 230 -15.90 -15.09 6.20
CA VAL A 230 -14.90 -14.81 5.14
C VAL A 230 -13.51 -15.41 5.50
N LYS A 231 -13.46 -16.57 6.12
CA LYS A 231 -12.22 -17.32 6.44
C LYS A 231 -11.18 -16.45 7.17
N GLU A 232 -10.01 -16.21 6.52
CA GLU A 232 -8.91 -15.45 7.11
C GLU A 232 -9.30 -14.03 7.51
N HIS A 233 -10.29 -13.44 6.82
CA HIS A 233 -10.81 -12.10 7.14
C HIS A 233 -11.75 -12.07 8.34
N ASN A 234 -12.13 -13.22 8.91
CA ASN A 234 -12.99 -13.25 10.11
C ASN A 234 -12.38 -12.50 11.31
N TYR A 235 -11.05 -12.36 11.35
CA TYR A 235 -10.33 -11.72 12.46
C TYR A 235 -10.12 -10.21 12.29
N ASN A 236 -10.54 -9.64 11.16
CA ASN A 236 -10.38 -8.22 10.90
C ASN A 236 -11.59 -7.59 10.19
N SER A 237 -12.74 -8.23 10.24
CA SER A 237 -13.92 -7.73 9.52
C SER A 237 -15.22 -7.88 10.26
N VAL A 238 -16.17 -7.02 9.91
CA VAL A 238 -17.58 -7.14 10.21
C VAL A 238 -18.32 -7.61 8.95
N SER A 239 -19.14 -8.65 9.07
CA SER A 239 -19.91 -9.23 7.96
C SER A 239 -21.40 -8.92 8.08
N ILE A 240 -22.03 -8.62 6.93
CA ILE A 240 -23.43 -8.23 6.82
C ILE A 240 -24.10 -9.11 5.76
N GLU A 241 -25.06 -9.92 6.16
CA GLU A 241 -25.90 -10.72 5.26
C GLU A 241 -27.17 -9.95 4.89
N CYS A 242 -27.45 -9.83 3.60
CA CYS A 242 -28.60 -9.12 3.08
C CYS A 242 -29.62 -10.11 2.50
N CYS A 243 -30.84 -10.04 2.98
CA CYS A 243 -31.98 -10.77 2.42
C CYS A 243 -32.46 -10.12 1.13
N TYR A 244 -33.11 -10.91 0.29
CA TYR A 244 -33.64 -10.49 -1.01
C TYR A 244 -34.86 -11.36 -1.40
N LEU A 245 -35.56 -10.98 -2.43
CA LEU A 245 -36.80 -11.67 -2.82
C LEU A 245 -36.64 -12.48 -4.10
N ASP A 246 -36.01 -11.92 -5.13
CA ASP A 246 -35.98 -12.48 -6.48
C ASP A 246 -34.68 -13.29 -6.71
N GLU A 247 -34.74 -14.27 -7.59
CA GLU A 247 -33.65 -15.22 -7.87
C GLU A 247 -32.33 -14.56 -8.37
N ASP A 248 -32.41 -13.32 -8.86
CA ASP A 248 -31.23 -12.55 -9.30
C ASP A 248 -30.36 -12.04 -8.15
N GLY A 249 -30.85 -12.11 -6.90
CA GLY A 249 -30.11 -11.68 -5.72
C GLY A 249 -30.06 -10.16 -5.53
N LYS A 250 -30.90 -9.40 -6.24
CA LYS A 250 -30.99 -7.95 -6.08
C LYS A 250 -31.65 -7.61 -4.74
N PHE A 251 -31.07 -6.68 -4.01
CA PHE A 251 -31.65 -6.19 -2.76
C PHE A 251 -32.92 -5.36 -3.03
N THR A 252 -33.91 -5.47 -2.15
CA THR A 252 -35.04 -4.56 -2.13
C THR A 252 -34.57 -3.14 -1.80
N ASP A 253 -35.38 -2.14 -2.10
CA ASP A 253 -35.07 -0.75 -1.75
C ASP A 253 -34.91 -0.60 -0.23
N GLU A 254 -35.71 -1.29 0.58
CA GLU A 254 -35.64 -1.29 2.03
C GLU A 254 -34.32 -1.94 2.55
N THR A 255 -33.94 -3.09 1.96
CA THR A 255 -32.63 -3.73 2.28
C THR A 255 -31.47 -2.82 1.92
N TYR A 256 -31.55 -2.18 0.76
CA TYR A 256 -30.53 -1.29 0.23
C TYR A 256 -30.32 -0.06 1.14
N ASP A 257 -31.40 0.62 1.49
CA ASP A 257 -31.37 1.80 2.36
C ASP A 257 -30.85 1.45 3.77
N ALA A 258 -31.30 0.30 4.32
CA ALA A 258 -30.79 -0.21 5.59
C ALA A 258 -29.30 -0.54 5.53
N LEU A 259 -28.83 -1.13 4.43
CA LEU A 259 -27.40 -1.43 4.21
C LEU A 259 -26.57 -0.14 4.14
N ILE A 260 -27.00 0.86 3.36
CA ILE A 260 -26.32 2.16 3.27
C ILE A 260 -26.18 2.80 4.66
N SER A 261 -27.28 2.82 5.46
CA SER A 261 -27.23 3.41 6.79
C SER A 261 -26.33 2.64 7.77
N LEU A 262 -26.35 1.31 7.70
CA LEU A 262 -25.50 0.43 8.53
C LEU A 262 -24.03 0.58 8.17
N LEU A 263 -23.70 0.57 6.86
CA LEU A 263 -22.32 0.77 6.37
C LEU A 263 -21.80 2.14 6.77
N GLY A 264 -22.56 3.20 6.59
CA GLY A 264 -22.17 4.56 6.98
C GLY A 264 -21.82 4.66 8.48
N TRP A 265 -22.67 4.07 9.35
CA TRP A 265 -22.38 4.03 10.78
C TRP A 265 -21.12 3.20 11.11
N LEU A 266 -20.98 1.99 10.54
CA LEU A 266 -19.80 1.13 10.80
C LEU A 266 -18.50 1.76 10.29
N MET A 267 -18.53 2.42 9.12
CA MET A 267 -17.39 3.18 8.63
C MET A 267 -16.96 4.29 9.59
N ARG A 268 -17.91 5.00 10.21
CA ARG A 268 -17.60 6.00 11.23
C ARG A 268 -17.05 5.37 12.49
N GLU A 269 -17.62 4.27 12.93
CA GLU A 269 -17.24 3.59 14.19
C GLU A 269 -15.79 3.08 14.16
N TYR A 270 -15.30 2.69 12.96
CA TYR A 270 -13.98 2.07 12.77
C TYR A 270 -13.03 2.90 11.90
N ASP A 271 -13.35 4.16 11.61
CA ASP A 271 -12.53 5.04 10.76
C ASP A 271 -12.20 4.44 9.37
N LEU A 272 -13.19 3.79 8.74
CA LEU A 272 -13.04 3.11 7.45
C LEU A 272 -13.39 4.00 6.26
N GLY A 273 -12.73 3.75 5.13
CA GLY A 273 -13.00 4.36 3.84
C GLY A 273 -13.91 3.50 2.95
N LEU A 274 -14.26 4.02 1.77
CA LEU A 274 -15.05 3.28 0.77
C LEU A 274 -14.30 2.05 0.21
N SER A 275 -12.97 2.08 0.22
CA SER A 275 -12.12 0.96 -0.20
C SER A 275 -12.19 -0.24 0.75
N ASP A 276 -12.59 -0.01 2.00
CA ASP A 276 -12.68 -1.04 3.03
C ASP A 276 -14.04 -1.74 3.04
N VAL A 277 -15.02 -1.21 2.29
CA VAL A 277 -16.31 -1.85 2.02
C VAL A 277 -16.16 -2.80 0.83
N LYS A 278 -16.33 -4.09 1.08
CA LYS A 278 -16.04 -5.18 0.14
C LYS A 278 -17.21 -6.14 -0.01
N ARG A 279 -17.25 -6.83 -1.14
CA ARG A 279 -18.10 -8.00 -1.34
C ARG A 279 -17.33 -9.24 -0.87
N HIS A 280 -18.01 -10.29 -0.47
CA HIS A 280 -17.34 -11.60 -0.28
C HIS A 280 -16.57 -12.03 -1.54
N TYR A 281 -17.04 -11.64 -2.73
CA TYR A 281 -16.36 -11.85 -4.00
C TYR A 281 -14.92 -11.34 -4.00
N ASP A 282 -14.67 -10.20 -3.38
CA ASP A 282 -13.37 -9.53 -3.37
C ASP A 282 -12.33 -10.27 -2.50
N ALA A 283 -12.79 -11.20 -1.65
CA ALA A 283 -11.96 -12.04 -0.77
C ALA A 283 -11.75 -13.48 -1.29
N GLY A 284 -11.83 -13.71 -2.61
CA GLY A 284 -11.54 -15.04 -3.15
C GLY A 284 -12.44 -15.48 -4.31
N GLY A 285 -13.23 -14.57 -4.89
CA GLY A 285 -13.96 -14.80 -6.13
C GLY A 285 -15.28 -15.58 -5.98
N LYS A 286 -15.75 -15.83 -4.74
CA LYS A 286 -17.08 -16.40 -4.54
C LYS A 286 -18.15 -15.41 -5.06
N PRO A 287 -19.11 -15.82 -5.94
CA PRO A 287 -20.15 -14.91 -6.44
C PRO A 287 -21.13 -14.53 -5.33
N CYS A 288 -20.74 -13.58 -4.50
CA CYS A 288 -21.50 -13.10 -3.33
C CYS A 288 -21.13 -11.63 -3.05
N PRO A 289 -22.12 -10.72 -2.96
CA PRO A 289 -23.54 -10.91 -3.32
C PRO A 289 -23.73 -11.13 -4.82
N LEU A 290 -24.62 -12.06 -5.22
CA LEU A 290 -24.73 -12.51 -6.61
C LEU A 290 -24.98 -11.33 -7.56
N TYR A 291 -26.04 -10.56 -7.38
CA TYR A 291 -26.40 -9.45 -8.23
C TYR A 291 -25.26 -8.45 -8.43
N TYR A 292 -24.56 -8.08 -7.36
CA TYR A 292 -23.48 -7.10 -7.38
C TYR A 292 -22.14 -7.67 -7.91
N THR A 293 -22.05 -8.98 -8.11
CA THR A 293 -20.94 -9.62 -8.84
C THR A 293 -21.22 -9.71 -10.33
N GLU A 294 -22.46 -9.96 -10.72
CA GLU A 294 -22.88 -10.03 -12.11
C GLU A 294 -23.07 -8.63 -12.72
N HIS A 295 -23.35 -7.62 -11.88
CA HIS A 295 -23.55 -6.22 -12.22
C HIS A 295 -22.54 -5.32 -11.49
N PRO A 296 -21.26 -5.27 -11.93
CA PRO A 296 -20.25 -4.44 -11.27
C PRO A 296 -20.60 -2.97 -11.17
N GLU A 297 -21.34 -2.44 -12.15
CA GLU A 297 -21.85 -1.07 -12.15
C GLU A 297 -22.80 -0.79 -10.98
N ALA A 298 -23.60 -1.78 -10.58
CA ALA A 298 -24.49 -1.64 -9.43
C ALA A 298 -23.70 -1.60 -8.10
N TRP A 299 -22.56 -2.28 -8.02
CA TRP A 299 -21.69 -2.19 -6.87
C TRP A 299 -21.00 -0.83 -6.76
N GLU A 300 -20.52 -0.29 -7.88
CA GLU A 300 -19.96 1.06 -7.91
C GLU A 300 -21.03 2.13 -7.58
N GLN A 301 -22.26 1.95 -8.05
CA GLN A 301 -23.36 2.82 -7.67
C GLN A 301 -23.65 2.78 -6.16
N LEU A 302 -23.64 1.59 -5.55
CA LEU A 302 -23.79 1.45 -4.09
C LEU A 302 -22.71 2.25 -3.34
N LYS A 303 -21.47 2.22 -3.80
CA LYS A 303 -20.39 3.01 -3.19
C LYS A 303 -20.57 4.51 -3.35
N GLU A 304 -21.06 4.98 -4.50
CA GLU A 304 -21.36 6.41 -4.69
C GLU A 304 -22.54 6.85 -3.82
N ASP A 305 -23.61 6.05 -3.73
CA ASP A 305 -24.75 6.33 -2.87
C ASP A 305 -24.35 6.35 -1.38
N LEU A 306 -23.50 5.43 -0.96
CA LEU A 306 -22.92 5.40 0.39
C LEU A 306 -22.09 6.66 0.67
N LYS A 307 -21.28 7.09 -0.28
CA LYS A 307 -20.51 8.33 -0.19
C LYS A 307 -21.41 9.56 -0.08
N GLU A 308 -22.45 9.62 -0.90
CA GLU A 308 -23.45 10.71 -0.81
C GLU A 308 -24.17 10.70 0.54
N TYR A 309 -24.52 9.54 1.06
CA TYR A 309 -25.14 9.39 2.39
C TYR A 309 -24.25 9.92 3.51
N ILE A 310 -22.96 9.57 3.49
CA ILE A 310 -21.98 9.99 4.49
C ILE A 310 -21.74 11.52 4.46
N LEU A 311 -21.82 12.14 3.29
CA LEU A 311 -21.53 13.57 3.11
C LEU A 311 -22.74 14.49 3.36
N LYS A 312 -23.94 13.94 3.58
CA LYS A 312 -25.17 14.70 3.94
C LYS A 312 -25.17 15.09 5.40
#